data_7fc92ddb30f992e57aae6b298a5d80ce
#
_entry.id   7fc92ddb30f992e57aae6b298a5d80ce
#
_cell.length_a   1.000
_cell.length_b   1.000
_cell.length_c   1.000
_cell.angle_alpha   90.00
_cell.angle_beta   90.00
_cell.angle_gamma   90.00
#
_symmetry.space_group_name_H-M   'P 1'
#
loop_
_entity.id
_entity.type
_entity.pdbx_description
1 polymer ?
#
loop_
_entity_poly.entity_id
_entity_poly.type
_entity_poly.pdbx_seq_one_letter_code
_entity_poly.pdbx_strand_id
1 'polypeptide(L)'
;MTIEAVTNAHTEALVEFMTGLPEADRTFIQEDVGNADEVRRLISARVSQWVMVDDDGRIEGYVAVRSRPGWSDHVGDIRLVVGKDSRRGGVGKALARHAVMQTIADGRRKVVVELPADQGHAVAMFSELGFTGEALLRDHIRDRHGDLRDLLVLAHFVDDNWSGMEAIGLAEEMGAQ
;
A
#
# COMPACT_ATOMS: atom_id res chain seq x y z
N MET A 1 8.21 -12.34 11.86
CA MET A 1 7.29 -11.41 11.15
C MET A 1 6.65 -12.15 9.99
N THR A 2 5.31 -12.11 9.88
CA THR A 2 4.53 -12.86 8.88
C THR A 2 3.50 -11.93 8.21
N ILE A 3 3.26 -12.12 6.91
CA ILE A 3 2.17 -11.43 6.20
C ILE A 3 0.93 -12.31 6.28
N GLU A 4 -0.18 -11.74 6.76
CA GLU A 4 -1.44 -12.44 6.94
C GLU A 4 -2.57 -11.68 6.25
N ALA A 5 -3.51 -12.41 5.62
CA ALA A 5 -4.73 -11.81 5.11
C ALA A 5 -5.58 -11.27 6.27
N VAL A 6 -6.15 -10.07 6.09
CA VAL A 6 -6.98 -9.46 7.12
C VAL A 6 -8.26 -10.25 7.31
N THR A 7 -8.56 -10.56 8.56
CA THR A 7 -9.78 -11.24 9.02
C THR A 7 -10.42 -10.43 10.14
N ASN A 8 -11.61 -10.83 10.56
CA ASN A 8 -12.29 -10.21 11.70
C ASN A 8 -11.46 -10.25 12.99
N ALA A 9 -10.56 -11.24 13.15
CA ALA A 9 -9.67 -11.34 14.30
C ALA A 9 -8.67 -10.18 14.39
N HIS A 10 -8.32 -9.56 13.25
CA HIS A 10 -7.39 -8.43 13.19
C HIS A 10 -8.05 -7.07 13.45
N THR A 11 -9.40 -7.00 13.54
CA THR A 11 -10.14 -5.73 13.53
C THR A 11 -9.69 -4.78 14.64
N GLU A 12 -9.69 -5.22 15.89
CA GLU A 12 -9.35 -4.32 17.01
C GLU A 12 -7.86 -3.97 17.03
N ALA A 13 -6.97 -4.91 16.69
CA ALA A 13 -5.55 -4.63 16.55
C ALA A 13 -5.25 -3.62 15.42
N LEU A 14 -5.98 -3.71 14.29
CA LEU A 14 -5.89 -2.74 13.20
C LEU A 14 -6.44 -1.37 13.59
N VAL A 15 -7.53 -1.32 14.35
CA VAL A 15 -8.07 -0.05 14.89
C VAL A 15 -7.03 0.60 15.79
N GLU A 16 -6.43 -0.14 16.72
CA GLU A 16 -5.38 0.36 17.60
C GLU A 16 -4.16 0.85 16.81
N PHE A 17 -3.69 0.04 15.84
CA PHE A 17 -2.57 0.40 14.96
C PHE A 17 -2.82 1.69 14.20
N MET A 18 -3.95 1.81 13.51
CA MET A 18 -4.28 2.96 12.66
C MET A 18 -4.50 4.24 13.48
N THR A 19 -5.27 4.15 14.57
CA THR A 19 -5.56 5.31 15.43
C THR A 19 -4.33 5.75 16.23
N GLY A 20 -3.40 4.84 16.51
CA GLY A 20 -2.12 5.10 17.19
C GLY A 20 -1.04 5.71 16.29
N LEU A 21 -1.26 5.81 14.97
CA LEU A 21 -0.30 6.46 14.08
C LEU A 21 -0.07 7.93 14.45
N PRO A 22 1.17 8.44 14.33
CA PRO A 22 1.46 9.86 14.50
C PRO A 22 0.56 10.72 13.61
N GLU A 23 0.15 11.88 14.11
CA GLU A 23 -0.73 12.78 13.35
C GLU A 23 -0.13 13.20 12.01
N ALA A 24 1.17 13.45 11.97
CA ALA A 24 1.89 13.77 10.74
C ALA A 24 1.77 12.67 9.68
N ASP A 25 1.71 11.40 10.10
CA ASP A 25 1.56 10.26 9.18
C ASP A 25 0.12 10.12 8.69
N ARG A 26 -0.86 10.31 9.59
CA ARG A 26 -2.29 10.26 9.27
C ARG A 26 -2.72 11.30 8.23
N THR A 27 -2.02 12.43 8.19
CA THR A 27 -2.25 13.50 7.20
C THR A 27 -2.15 13.00 5.75
N PHE A 28 -1.31 12.00 5.48
CA PHE A 28 -1.06 11.48 4.15
C PHE A 28 -1.86 10.21 3.81
N ILE A 29 -2.78 9.82 4.70
CA ILE A 29 -3.74 8.74 4.46
C ILE A 29 -5.06 9.40 4.05
N GLN A 30 -5.61 9.01 2.91
CA GLN A 30 -6.83 9.63 2.36
C GLN A 30 -8.04 9.47 3.30
N GLU A 31 -8.10 8.33 3.99
CA GLU A 31 -9.17 8.01 4.92
C GLU A 31 -8.89 8.61 6.31
N ASP A 32 -9.93 8.93 7.05
CA ASP A 32 -9.79 9.38 8.45
C ASP A 32 -9.48 8.20 9.38
N VAL A 33 -8.24 7.71 9.31
CA VAL A 33 -7.76 6.62 10.17
C VAL A 33 -7.60 7.00 11.65
N GLY A 34 -7.81 8.27 12.01
CA GLY A 34 -7.93 8.72 13.38
C GLY A 34 -9.29 8.37 14.02
N ASN A 35 -10.27 8.02 13.20
CA ASN A 35 -11.61 7.63 13.62
C ASN A 35 -11.75 6.09 13.59
N ALA A 36 -11.98 5.48 14.75
CA ALA A 36 -12.10 4.03 14.87
C ALA A 36 -13.22 3.42 14.02
N ASP A 37 -14.35 4.12 13.86
CA ASP A 37 -15.48 3.62 13.06
C ASP A 37 -15.17 3.68 11.56
N GLU A 38 -14.41 4.67 11.11
CA GLU A 38 -13.89 4.71 9.73
C GLU A 38 -12.91 3.56 9.48
N VAL A 39 -12.02 3.28 10.42
CA VAL A 39 -11.09 2.14 10.32
C VAL A 39 -11.86 0.82 10.23
N ARG A 40 -12.89 0.61 11.08
CA ARG A 40 -13.74 -0.58 11.00
C ARG A 40 -14.45 -0.70 9.65
N ARG A 41 -14.93 0.42 9.08
CA ARG A 41 -15.51 0.43 7.74
C ARG A 41 -14.50 0.06 6.66
N LEU A 42 -13.27 0.56 6.74
CA LEU A 42 -12.19 0.19 5.83
C LEU A 42 -11.88 -1.30 5.88
N ILE A 43 -11.78 -1.88 7.08
CA ILE A 43 -11.51 -3.30 7.28
C ILE A 43 -12.65 -4.16 6.73
N SER A 44 -13.91 -3.75 6.92
CA SER A 44 -15.09 -4.47 6.43
C SER A 44 -15.32 -4.33 4.92
N ALA A 45 -14.58 -3.46 4.24
CA ALA A 45 -14.70 -3.30 2.80
C ALA A 45 -14.28 -4.58 2.06
N ARG A 46 -14.98 -4.90 0.98
CA ARG A 46 -14.65 -6.06 0.11
C ARG A 46 -13.46 -5.73 -0.79
N VAL A 47 -12.28 -5.62 -0.19
CA VAL A 47 -11.01 -5.40 -0.88
C VAL A 47 -9.97 -6.39 -0.35
N SER A 48 -8.96 -6.69 -1.13
CA SER A 48 -7.86 -7.54 -0.70
C SER A 48 -6.98 -6.77 0.28
N GLN A 49 -6.78 -7.30 1.48
CA GLN A 49 -6.10 -6.62 2.58
C GLN A 49 -5.17 -7.57 3.33
N TRP A 50 -4.00 -7.10 3.70
CA TRP A 50 -3.01 -7.86 4.48
C TRP A 50 -2.37 -7.01 5.55
N VAL A 51 -1.92 -7.67 6.59
CA VAL A 51 -1.11 -7.10 7.68
C VAL A 51 0.23 -7.81 7.78
N MET A 52 1.25 -7.09 8.20
CA MET A 52 2.47 -7.66 8.73
C MET A 52 2.35 -7.72 10.23
N VAL A 53 2.48 -8.92 10.80
CA VAL A 53 2.49 -9.13 12.25
C VAL A 53 3.88 -9.54 12.72
N ASP A 54 4.30 -9.06 13.90
CA ASP A 54 5.52 -9.51 14.55
C ASP A 54 5.30 -10.83 15.32
N ASP A 55 6.35 -11.32 15.99
CA ASP A 55 6.32 -12.57 16.73
C ASP A 55 5.46 -12.48 18.02
N ASP A 56 5.12 -11.28 18.46
CA ASP A 56 4.21 -11.01 19.57
C ASP A 56 2.76 -10.78 19.12
N GLY A 57 2.48 -10.86 17.80
CA GLY A 57 1.15 -10.66 17.21
C GLY A 57 0.77 -9.18 17.02
N ARG A 58 1.71 -8.25 17.12
CA ARG A 58 1.47 -6.82 16.89
C ARG A 58 1.51 -6.50 15.40
N ILE A 59 0.65 -5.57 14.99
CA ILE A 59 0.64 -5.11 13.60
C ILE A 59 1.74 -4.07 13.38
N GLU A 60 2.64 -4.37 12.46
CA GLU A 60 3.76 -3.55 12.04
C GLU A 60 3.48 -2.73 10.78
N GLY A 61 2.52 -3.20 9.98
CA GLY A 61 2.09 -2.54 8.76
C GLY A 61 0.84 -3.17 8.16
N TYR A 62 0.25 -2.43 7.26
CA TYR A 62 -0.99 -2.78 6.56
C TYR A 62 -0.89 -2.43 5.09
N VAL A 63 -1.44 -3.28 4.23
CA VAL A 63 -1.59 -3.00 2.82
C VAL A 63 -2.96 -3.44 2.34
N ALA A 64 -3.57 -2.64 1.47
CA ALA A 64 -4.79 -2.97 0.76
C ALA A 64 -4.61 -2.76 -0.74
N VAL A 65 -5.30 -3.58 -1.53
CA VAL A 65 -5.44 -3.40 -2.98
C VAL A 65 -6.91 -3.17 -3.30
N ARG A 66 -7.22 -1.98 -3.79
CA ARG A 66 -8.55 -1.59 -4.22
C ARG A 66 -8.73 -1.84 -5.70
N SER A 67 -9.86 -2.42 -6.07
CA SER A 67 -10.27 -2.51 -7.47
C SER A 67 -10.91 -1.20 -7.91
N ARG A 68 -10.60 -0.77 -9.11
CA ARG A 68 -11.33 0.32 -9.77
C ARG A 68 -12.48 -0.30 -10.58
N PRO A 69 -13.69 0.29 -10.57
CA PRO A 69 -14.85 -0.27 -11.29
C PRO A 69 -14.81 0.06 -12.79
N GLY A 70 -15.56 -0.72 -13.56
CA GLY A 70 -15.85 -0.44 -14.96
C GLY A 70 -14.61 -0.54 -15.85
N TRP A 71 -14.35 0.48 -16.64
CA TRP A 71 -13.24 0.51 -17.62
C TRP A 71 -11.83 0.42 -17.00
N SER A 72 -11.70 0.55 -15.68
CA SER A 72 -10.44 0.45 -14.96
C SER A 72 -10.35 -0.80 -14.06
N ASP A 73 -11.15 -1.84 -14.31
CA ASP A 73 -11.20 -3.08 -13.52
C ASP A 73 -9.87 -3.87 -13.55
N HIS A 74 -9.05 -3.65 -14.59
CA HIS A 74 -7.70 -4.18 -14.73
C HIS A 74 -6.64 -3.43 -13.87
N VAL A 75 -7.03 -2.39 -13.11
CA VAL A 75 -6.14 -1.58 -12.28
C VAL A 75 -6.31 -1.93 -10.81
N GLY A 76 -5.20 -2.24 -10.12
CA GLY A 76 -5.13 -2.35 -8.66
C GLY A 76 -4.53 -1.08 -8.07
N ASP A 77 -5.17 -0.51 -7.06
CA ASP A 77 -4.74 0.70 -6.35
C ASP A 77 -4.24 0.32 -4.95
N ILE A 78 -2.93 0.45 -4.71
CA ILE A 78 -2.29 0.08 -3.45
C ILE A 78 -2.44 1.21 -2.43
N ARG A 79 -2.87 0.83 -1.21
CA ARG A 79 -2.80 1.64 0.00
C ARG A 79 -1.87 0.95 0.98
N LEU A 80 -0.77 1.60 1.36
CA LEU A 80 0.27 1.04 2.24
C LEU A 80 0.49 1.96 3.44
N VAL A 81 0.46 1.36 4.63
CA VAL A 81 0.76 2.04 5.89
C VAL A 81 1.77 1.21 6.67
N VAL A 82 2.83 1.86 7.18
CA VAL A 82 3.87 1.22 8.00
C VAL A 82 4.00 1.96 9.31
N GLY A 83 3.99 1.22 10.40
CA GLY A 83 4.19 1.77 11.74
C GLY A 83 5.52 2.52 11.85
N LYS A 84 5.55 3.58 12.67
CA LYS A 84 6.73 4.45 12.80
C LYS A 84 7.99 3.66 13.17
N ASP A 85 7.85 2.72 14.12
CA ASP A 85 8.97 1.96 14.66
C ASP A 85 9.42 0.81 13.74
N SER A 86 8.57 0.44 12.76
CA SER A 86 8.83 -0.63 11.77
C SER A 86 9.40 -0.11 10.46
N ARG A 87 9.59 1.21 10.34
CA ARG A 87 10.19 1.83 9.16
C ARG A 87 11.66 1.45 9.04
N ARG A 88 12.13 1.37 7.80
CA ARG A 88 13.50 0.96 7.44
C ARG A 88 13.86 -0.50 7.79
N GLY A 89 12.92 -1.27 8.37
CA GLY A 89 13.04 -2.71 8.63
C GLY A 89 12.60 -3.61 7.48
N GLY A 90 12.29 -3.05 6.31
CA GLY A 90 11.83 -3.82 5.15
C GLY A 90 10.33 -4.14 5.11
N VAL A 91 9.57 -3.83 6.18
CA VAL A 91 8.12 -4.10 6.29
C VAL A 91 7.34 -3.52 5.11
N GLY A 92 7.57 -2.25 4.78
CA GLY A 92 6.90 -1.59 3.66
C GLY A 92 7.18 -2.25 2.32
N LYS A 93 8.44 -2.60 2.06
CA LYS A 93 8.85 -3.27 0.82
C LYS A 93 8.24 -4.67 0.70
N ALA A 94 8.23 -5.44 1.79
CA ALA A 94 7.63 -6.78 1.82
C ALA A 94 6.12 -6.73 1.56
N LEU A 95 5.39 -5.82 2.22
CA LEU A 95 3.96 -5.64 2.01
C LEU A 95 3.63 -5.14 0.60
N ALA A 96 4.38 -4.15 0.07
CA ALA A 96 4.19 -3.65 -1.28
C ALA A 96 4.44 -4.74 -2.33
N ARG A 97 5.53 -5.51 -2.18
CA ARG A 97 5.82 -6.66 -3.04
C ARG A 97 4.69 -7.69 -3.01
N HIS A 98 4.23 -8.08 -1.82
CA HIS A 98 3.11 -9.00 -1.66
C HIS A 98 1.84 -8.49 -2.38
N ALA A 99 1.48 -7.21 -2.20
CA ALA A 99 0.33 -6.60 -2.84
C ALA A 99 0.45 -6.59 -4.37
N VAL A 100 1.63 -6.31 -4.92
CA VAL A 100 1.89 -6.38 -6.37
C VAL A 100 1.67 -7.80 -6.88
N MET A 101 2.27 -8.81 -6.22
CA MET A 101 2.11 -10.22 -6.61
C MET A 101 0.66 -10.67 -6.61
N GLN A 102 -0.09 -10.36 -5.56
CA GLN A 102 -1.51 -10.70 -5.47
C GLN A 102 -2.33 -9.99 -6.55
N THR A 103 -2.03 -8.73 -6.84
CA THR A 103 -2.71 -7.95 -7.89
C THR A 103 -2.51 -8.58 -9.27
N ILE A 104 -1.29 -9.07 -9.55
CA ILE A 104 -0.96 -9.76 -10.79
C ILE A 104 -1.65 -11.15 -10.83
N ALA A 105 -1.61 -11.90 -9.73
CA ALA A 105 -2.29 -13.19 -9.63
C ALA A 105 -3.80 -13.08 -9.82
N ASP A 106 -4.42 -11.96 -9.43
CA ASP A 106 -5.82 -11.61 -9.70
C ASP A 106 -6.10 -11.24 -11.18
N GLY A 107 -5.08 -11.31 -12.05
CA GLY A 107 -5.20 -11.02 -13.48
C GLY A 107 -5.22 -9.53 -13.84
N ARG A 108 -4.83 -8.65 -12.91
CA ARG A 108 -4.74 -7.22 -13.21
C ARG A 108 -3.47 -6.91 -13.99
N ARG A 109 -3.56 -5.89 -14.83
CA ARG A 109 -2.48 -5.52 -15.76
C ARG A 109 -1.74 -4.25 -15.37
N LYS A 110 -2.25 -3.52 -14.39
CA LYS A 110 -1.66 -2.26 -13.90
C LYS A 110 -1.83 -2.16 -12.39
N VAL A 111 -0.77 -1.75 -11.71
CA VAL A 111 -0.78 -1.45 -10.28
C VAL A 111 -0.42 0.01 -10.09
N VAL A 112 -1.19 0.74 -9.30
CA VAL A 112 -1.01 2.17 -9.06
C VAL A 112 -0.81 2.40 -7.57
N VAL A 113 0.05 3.35 -7.22
CA VAL A 113 0.15 3.92 -5.88
C VAL A 113 0.19 5.44 -5.97
N GLU A 114 -0.51 6.09 -5.07
CA GLU A 114 -0.55 7.54 -4.91
C GLU A 114 0.12 7.90 -3.59
N LEU A 115 1.07 8.85 -3.64
CA LEU A 115 1.81 9.27 -2.46
C LEU A 115 2.25 10.74 -2.58
N PRO A 116 2.49 11.44 -1.44
CA PRO A 116 3.06 12.78 -1.48
C PRO A 116 4.41 12.78 -2.22
N ALA A 117 4.60 13.74 -3.12
CA ALA A 117 5.79 13.81 -3.96
C ALA A 117 7.09 14.03 -3.15
N ASP A 118 6.99 14.55 -1.93
CA ASP A 118 8.11 14.79 -1.02
C ASP A 118 8.51 13.55 -0.17
N GLN A 119 7.78 12.43 -0.28
CA GLN A 119 8.11 11.17 0.37
C GLN A 119 9.17 10.35 -0.40
N GLY A 120 10.39 10.90 -0.53
CA GLY A 120 11.45 10.31 -1.35
C GLY A 120 11.80 8.85 -1.02
N HIS A 121 11.69 8.43 0.25
CA HIS A 121 11.91 7.03 0.64
C HIS A 121 10.85 6.08 0.08
N ALA A 122 9.58 6.49 0.08
CA ALA A 122 8.51 5.69 -0.49
C ALA A 122 8.64 5.63 -2.03
N VAL A 123 8.96 6.76 -2.66
CA VAL A 123 9.22 6.81 -4.11
C VAL A 123 10.36 5.86 -4.49
N ALA A 124 11.49 5.88 -3.77
CA ALA A 124 12.62 5.00 -4.04
C ALA A 124 12.23 3.52 -3.87
N MET A 125 11.52 3.18 -2.79
CA MET A 125 11.07 1.82 -2.52
C MET A 125 10.15 1.28 -3.64
N PHE A 126 9.18 2.07 -4.10
CA PHE A 126 8.31 1.65 -5.21
C PHE A 126 9.06 1.59 -6.54
N SER A 127 10.04 2.49 -6.78
CA SER A 127 10.89 2.41 -7.97
C SER A 127 11.72 1.13 -8.01
N GLU A 128 12.23 0.66 -6.87
CA GLU A 128 12.90 -0.65 -6.76
C GLU A 128 11.97 -1.84 -7.04
N LEU A 129 10.66 -1.67 -6.89
CA LEU A 129 9.64 -2.66 -7.24
C LEU A 129 9.12 -2.50 -8.69
N GLY A 130 9.82 -1.71 -9.53
CA GLY A 130 9.48 -1.53 -10.93
C GLY A 130 8.37 -0.51 -11.21
N PHE A 131 8.01 0.32 -10.24
CA PHE A 131 7.08 1.42 -10.48
C PHE A 131 7.80 2.59 -11.13
N THR A 132 7.12 3.25 -12.05
CA THR A 132 7.57 4.47 -12.72
C THR A 132 6.59 5.62 -12.50
N GLY A 133 7.07 6.87 -12.59
CA GLY A 133 6.21 8.04 -12.48
C GLY A 133 5.24 8.12 -13.64
N GLU A 134 3.95 8.24 -13.35
CA GLU A 134 2.89 8.38 -14.34
C GLU A 134 2.31 9.79 -14.39
N ALA A 135 2.12 10.41 -13.21
CA ALA A 135 1.60 11.77 -13.12
C ALA A 135 2.08 12.49 -11.85
N LEU A 136 2.23 13.81 -11.96
CA LEU A 136 2.39 14.72 -10.83
C LEU A 136 1.18 15.66 -10.80
N LEU A 137 0.39 15.56 -9.75
CA LEU A 137 -0.78 16.40 -9.53
C LEU A 137 -0.40 17.50 -8.54
N ARG A 138 -0.30 18.72 -9.04
CA ARG A 138 0.13 19.88 -8.24
C ARG A 138 -0.95 20.31 -7.28
N ASP A 139 -0.55 20.69 -6.05
CA ASP A 139 -1.45 21.20 -5.01
C ASP A 139 -2.65 20.26 -4.72
N HIS A 140 -2.48 18.97 -4.85
CA HIS A 140 -3.56 17.98 -4.81
C HIS A 140 -3.89 17.50 -3.40
N ILE A 141 -2.93 17.53 -2.50
CA ILE A 141 -3.10 17.14 -1.09
C ILE A 141 -3.20 18.41 -0.26
N ARG A 142 -4.21 18.50 0.60
CA ARG A 142 -4.26 19.51 1.65
C ARG A 142 -3.94 18.85 2.98
N ASP A 143 -2.84 19.24 3.60
CA ASP A 143 -2.50 18.74 4.92
C ASP A 143 -3.36 19.39 6.04
N ARG A 144 -3.20 18.93 7.27
CA ARG A 144 -4.00 19.38 8.41
C ARG A 144 -3.73 20.83 8.81
N HIS A 145 -2.62 21.40 8.38
CA HIS A 145 -2.29 22.81 8.59
C HIS A 145 -2.88 23.70 7.48
N GLY A 146 -3.47 23.07 6.45
CA GLY A 146 -4.05 23.76 5.28
C GLY A 146 -3.05 23.96 4.15
N ASP A 147 -1.80 23.49 4.30
CA ASP A 147 -0.78 23.60 3.28
C ASP A 147 -1.06 22.63 2.14
N LEU A 148 -0.83 23.10 0.90
CA LEU A 148 -1.01 22.28 -0.29
C LEU A 148 0.30 21.57 -0.65
N ARG A 149 0.18 20.31 -1.08
CA ARG A 149 1.29 19.46 -1.48
C ARG A 149 0.98 18.73 -2.77
N ASP A 150 2.02 18.41 -3.51
CA ASP A 150 1.90 17.65 -4.75
C ASP A 150 1.69 16.17 -4.46
N LEU A 151 0.83 15.53 -5.25
CA LEU A 151 0.61 14.09 -5.28
C LEU A 151 1.35 13.48 -6.46
N LEU A 152 2.18 12.49 -6.20
CA LEU A 152 2.83 11.68 -7.23
C LEU A 152 2.04 10.39 -7.44
N VAL A 153 1.72 10.09 -8.69
CA VAL A 153 1.14 8.81 -9.11
C VAL A 153 2.26 7.97 -9.72
N LEU A 154 2.51 6.81 -9.13
CA LEU A 154 3.42 5.81 -9.68
C LEU A 154 2.62 4.62 -10.19
N ALA A 155 3.05 4.03 -11.30
CA ALA A 155 2.41 2.86 -11.89
C ALA A 155 3.45 1.77 -12.22
N HIS A 156 3.01 0.52 -12.05
CA HIS A 156 3.70 -0.68 -12.51
C HIS A 156 2.82 -1.37 -13.57
N PHE A 157 3.38 -1.58 -14.76
CA PHE A 157 2.70 -2.25 -15.88
C PHE A 157 3.21 -3.68 -15.97
N VAL A 158 2.30 -4.65 -15.85
CA VAL A 158 2.65 -6.08 -15.77
C VAL A 158 3.30 -6.58 -17.05
N ASP A 159 2.76 -6.20 -18.20
CA ASP A 159 3.24 -6.69 -19.50
C ASP A 159 4.59 -6.06 -19.93
N ASP A 160 4.85 -4.81 -19.52
CA ASP A 160 6.04 -4.06 -19.94
C ASP A 160 7.26 -4.36 -19.04
N ASN A 161 7.03 -4.94 -17.86
CA ASN A 161 8.06 -5.09 -16.83
C ASN A 161 8.37 -6.54 -16.47
N TRP A 162 8.02 -7.53 -17.31
CA TRP A 162 8.32 -8.94 -17.02
C TRP A 162 9.80 -9.17 -16.72
N SER A 163 10.69 -8.57 -17.50
CA SER A 163 12.15 -8.61 -17.27
C SER A 163 12.57 -7.92 -15.96
N GLY A 164 11.86 -6.86 -15.57
CA GLY A 164 12.07 -6.19 -14.30
C GLY A 164 11.60 -7.03 -13.12
N MET A 165 10.55 -7.82 -13.28
CA MET A 165 10.04 -8.75 -12.28
C MET A 165 11.03 -9.90 -12.03
N GLU A 166 11.67 -10.42 -13.08
CA GLU A 166 12.79 -11.38 -12.95
C GLU A 166 13.95 -10.79 -12.13
N ALA A 167 14.34 -9.54 -12.45
CA ALA A 167 15.45 -8.87 -11.76
C ALA A 167 15.23 -8.66 -10.25
N ILE A 168 13.98 -8.56 -9.81
CA ILE A 168 13.61 -8.41 -8.38
C ILE A 168 13.07 -9.71 -7.74
N GLY A 169 13.19 -10.85 -8.45
CA GLY A 169 12.80 -12.17 -7.97
C GLY A 169 11.30 -12.42 -7.89
N LEU A 170 10.46 -11.57 -8.47
CA LEU A 170 9.01 -11.76 -8.49
C LEU A 170 8.56 -12.85 -9.48
N ALA A 171 9.30 -13.03 -10.58
CA ALA A 171 8.96 -14.01 -11.61
C ALA A 171 9.15 -15.45 -11.13
N GLU A 172 10.16 -15.72 -10.30
CA GLU A 172 10.44 -17.05 -9.76
C GLU A 172 9.33 -17.53 -8.80
N GLU A 173 8.77 -16.62 -7.98
CA GLU A 173 7.71 -16.95 -7.04
C GLU A 173 6.36 -17.20 -7.74
N MET A 174 6.12 -16.59 -8.91
CA MET A 174 4.89 -16.78 -9.68
C MET A 174 4.92 -18.04 -10.57
N GLY A 175 6.11 -18.51 -10.95
CA GLY A 175 6.30 -19.71 -11.79
C GLY A 175 6.30 -21.03 -11.01
N ALA A 176 6.23 -21.00 -9.69
CA ALA A 176 6.32 -22.19 -8.81
C ALA A 176 4.95 -22.80 -8.43
N GLN A 177 3.88 -22.51 -9.18
CA GLN A 177 2.56 -23.15 -8.99
C GLN A 177 2.28 -24.14 -10.08
#